data_6744b1d65dbeab027a9c5117d32d394d
#
_entry.id   6744b1d65dbeab027a9c5117d32d394d
#
_cell.length_a   1.000
_cell.length_b   1.000
_cell.length_c   1.000
_cell.angle_alpha   90.00
_cell.angle_beta   90.00
_cell.angle_gamma   90.00
#
_symmetry.space_group_name_H-M   'P 1'
#
loop_
_entity.id
_entity.type
_entity.pdbx_description
1 polymer ?
#
loop_
_entity_poly.entity_id
_entity_poly.type
_entity_poly.pdbx_seq_one_letter_code
_entity_poly.pdbx_strand_id
1 'polypeptide(L)'
;MDSTFIIEKSVVILVVFAITMLMAMYSTWAERKVAAYLQDRVGPNRAGWGGLFQPLADGLKLFAKEEFSPNTPNQFLFRVGPGIAMATALMTSAVIPWGDRFHLFGRDILLQATDINVGILYIFGIVSIGVYGIMIGGWASNNKFSLIGAVRASSQMVSYEVAMGLSIVALLMMTGTLSLKEISVQQSGMNWNVFYQPLSFLIFLICAFAETNRTPFDLAECETELIGGYHTEYSSMRMGFYLFAEYANMFVSSTILAVLFFGGYNYPGMSWVVENWGVNIANVLGIAALFIKLCGFIFFYMWVRWTIPRFRYDQLMHLGWRILIPLSIINIMITGIVLLRGEIFAYFGF
;
A
#
# COMPACT_ATOMS: atom_id res chain seq x y z
N MET A 1 31.41 10.38 -0.51
CA MET A 1 30.30 9.87 0.35
C MET A 1 30.94 9.29 1.59
N ASP A 2 30.61 9.83 2.77
CA ASP A 2 31.22 9.35 4.01
C ASP A 2 30.71 7.95 4.31
N SER A 3 31.62 7.06 4.75
CA SER A 3 31.29 5.68 5.13
C SER A 3 30.17 5.63 6.20
N THR A 4 30.15 6.61 7.08
CA THR A 4 29.12 6.76 8.12
C THR A 4 27.72 7.02 7.57
N PHE A 5 27.59 7.83 6.51
CA PHE A 5 26.33 8.09 5.83
C PHE A 5 25.75 6.83 5.15
N ILE A 6 26.65 6.05 4.50
CA ILE A 6 26.23 4.78 3.86
C ILE A 6 25.72 3.79 4.90
N ILE A 7 26.42 3.66 6.04
CA ILE A 7 26.01 2.77 7.14
C ILE A 7 24.66 3.21 7.71
N GLU A 8 24.48 4.50 7.99
CA GLU A 8 23.22 5.06 8.50
C GLU A 8 22.05 4.73 7.57
N LYS A 9 22.17 5.04 6.29
CA LYS A 9 21.12 4.78 5.30
C LYS A 9 20.84 3.29 5.12
N SER A 10 21.88 2.45 5.13
CA SER A 10 21.72 0.99 5.08
C SER A 10 20.94 0.45 6.28
N VAL A 11 21.23 0.96 7.49
CA VAL A 11 20.49 0.56 8.70
C VAL A 11 19.03 1.00 8.61
N VAL A 12 18.74 2.23 8.18
CA VAL A 12 17.36 2.72 8.03
C VAL A 12 16.58 1.87 7.01
N ILE A 13 17.18 1.55 5.85
CA ILE A 13 16.56 0.69 4.83
C ILE A 13 16.24 -0.69 5.43
N LEU A 14 17.19 -1.28 6.15
CA LEU A 14 17.04 -2.59 6.74
C LEU A 14 15.92 -2.61 7.80
N VAL A 15 15.82 -1.57 8.62
CA VAL A 15 14.76 -1.39 9.61
C VAL A 15 13.39 -1.23 8.93
N VAL A 16 13.29 -0.41 7.89
CA VAL A 16 12.04 -0.21 7.12
C VAL A 16 11.57 -1.52 6.48
N PHE A 17 12.49 -2.27 5.87
CA PHE A 17 12.16 -3.57 5.29
C PHE A 17 11.72 -4.59 6.35
N ALA A 18 12.42 -4.64 7.49
CA ALA A 18 12.05 -5.51 8.60
C ALA A 18 10.64 -5.18 9.14
N ILE A 19 10.32 -3.89 9.31
CA ILE A 19 8.98 -3.44 9.73
C ILE A 19 7.94 -3.85 8.69
N THR A 20 8.18 -3.62 7.41
CA THR A 20 7.24 -3.99 6.32
C THR A 20 6.97 -5.50 6.32
N MET A 21 8.03 -6.31 6.44
CA MET A 21 7.91 -7.76 6.54
C MET A 21 7.14 -8.22 7.78
N LEU A 22 7.44 -7.66 8.94
CA LEU A 22 6.75 -7.97 10.19
C LEU A 22 5.27 -7.61 10.09
N MET A 23 4.95 -6.43 9.60
CA MET A 23 3.56 -5.99 9.45
C MET A 23 2.80 -6.84 8.43
N ALA A 24 3.40 -7.20 7.30
CA ALA A 24 2.80 -8.12 6.34
C ALA A 24 2.51 -9.49 6.98
N MET A 25 3.49 -10.04 7.72
CA MET A 25 3.36 -11.30 8.44
C MET A 25 2.24 -11.27 9.50
N TYR A 26 2.21 -10.25 10.36
CA TYR A 26 1.19 -10.14 11.41
C TYR A 26 -0.19 -9.73 10.87
N SER A 27 -0.27 -9.12 9.68
CA SER A 27 -1.55 -8.85 9.01
C SER A 27 -2.29 -10.15 8.68
N THR A 28 -1.60 -11.27 8.40
CA THR A 28 -2.24 -12.57 8.19
C THR A 28 -2.92 -13.10 9.45
N TRP A 29 -2.29 -12.91 10.62
CA TRP A 29 -2.89 -13.27 11.91
C TRP A 29 -4.06 -12.37 12.25
N ALA A 30 -3.89 -11.05 12.07
CA ALA A 30 -4.94 -10.07 12.34
C ALA A 30 -6.19 -10.34 11.48
N GLU A 31 -6.02 -10.64 10.19
CA GLU A 31 -7.13 -10.97 9.30
C GLU A 31 -7.92 -12.20 9.77
N ARG A 32 -7.22 -13.26 10.18
CA ARG A 32 -7.88 -14.46 10.71
C ARG A 32 -8.61 -14.17 12.04
N LYS A 33 -8.11 -13.25 12.85
CA LYS A 33 -8.79 -12.81 14.10
C LYS A 33 -10.02 -11.98 13.80
N VAL A 34 -9.90 -10.98 12.92
CA VAL A 34 -11.03 -10.12 12.51
C VAL A 34 -12.12 -10.97 11.86
N ALA A 35 -11.77 -11.89 10.95
CA ALA A 35 -12.72 -12.82 10.36
C ALA A 35 -13.43 -13.68 11.40
N ALA A 36 -12.70 -14.17 12.40
CA ALA A 36 -13.27 -14.97 13.47
C ALA A 36 -14.26 -14.17 14.33
N TYR A 37 -13.93 -12.92 14.66
CA TYR A 37 -14.84 -12.00 15.36
C TYR A 37 -16.14 -11.75 14.58
N LEU A 38 -16.04 -11.49 13.27
CA LEU A 38 -17.21 -11.25 12.42
C LEU A 38 -18.09 -12.50 12.24
N GLN A 39 -17.51 -13.69 12.42
CA GLN A 39 -18.20 -14.98 12.25
C GLN A 39 -18.53 -15.67 13.59
N ASP A 40 -18.43 -14.97 14.72
CA ASP A 40 -18.69 -15.49 16.07
C ASP A 40 -17.94 -16.81 16.37
N ARG A 41 -16.68 -16.91 15.94
CA ARG A 41 -15.81 -18.08 16.16
C ARG A 41 -14.46 -17.70 16.75
N VAL A 42 -13.79 -18.67 17.35
CA VAL A 42 -12.43 -18.48 17.87
C VAL A 42 -11.41 -18.58 16.72
N GLY A 43 -10.68 -17.49 16.49
CA GLY A 43 -9.56 -17.46 15.52
C GLY A 43 -8.34 -18.26 16.01
N PRO A 44 -7.17 -18.12 15.35
CA PRO A 44 -5.93 -18.79 15.76
C PRO A 44 -5.65 -18.58 17.26
N ASN A 45 -5.54 -19.67 18.03
CA ASN A 45 -5.38 -19.59 19.48
C ASN A 45 -4.34 -20.56 20.06
N ARG A 46 -3.85 -21.56 19.28
CA ARG A 46 -3.00 -22.63 19.79
C ARG A 46 -1.50 -22.35 19.68
N ALA A 47 -1.05 -21.50 18.72
CA ALA A 47 0.35 -21.17 18.53
C ALA A 47 0.76 -19.97 19.38
N GLY A 48 1.15 -20.19 20.63
CA GLY A 48 1.45 -19.16 21.61
C GLY A 48 0.22 -18.44 22.16
N TRP A 49 0.42 -17.35 22.88
CA TRP A 49 -0.67 -16.57 23.47
C TRP A 49 -1.59 -15.98 22.39
N GLY A 50 -2.84 -16.41 22.34
CA GLY A 50 -3.80 -15.92 21.37
C GLY A 50 -3.45 -16.18 19.90
N GLY A 51 -2.53 -17.13 19.62
CA GLY A 51 -2.10 -17.47 18.28
C GLY A 51 -1.04 -16.54 17.68
N LEU A 52 -0.32 -15.73 18.49
CA LEU A 52 0.70 -14.78 18.02
C LEU A 52 1.85 -15.42 17.22
N PHE A 53 2.18 -16.69 17.48
CA PHE A 53 3.20 -17.42 16.72
C PHE A 53 2.67 -18.14 15.48
N GLN A 54 1.38 -17.99 15.18
CA GLN A 54 0.78 -18.62 13.98
C GLN A 54 1.45 -18.17 12.67
N PRO A 55 1.76 -16.88 12.44
CA PRO A 55 2.45 -16.46 11.22
C PRO A 55 3.84 -17.09 11.06
N LEU A 56 4.57 -17.27 12.16
CA LEU A 56 5.87 -17.96 12.13
C LEU A 56 5.70 -19.44 11.76
N ALA A 57 4.69 -20.11 12.33
CA ALA A 57 4.39 -21.50 12.00
C ALA A 57 4.00 -21.65 10.52
N ASP A 58 3.21 -20.69 9.98
CA ASP A 58 2.84 -20.67 8.56
C ASP A 58 4.06 -20.43 7.66
N GLY A 59 4.97 -19.54 8.05
CA GLY A 59 6.25 -19.33 7.36
C GLY A 59 7.12 -20.58 7.35
N LEU A 60 7.34 -21.19 8.50
CA LEU A 60 8.12 -22.43 8.62
C LEU A 60 7.52 -23.58 7.79
N LYS A 61 6.20 -23.69 7.76
CA LYS A 61 5.50 -24.65 6.90
C LYS A 61 5.81 -24.43 5.42
N LEU A 62 5.81 -23.17 4.95
CA LEU A 62 6.13 -22.84 3.56
C LEU A 62 7.60 -23.16 3.23
N PHE A 63 8.53 -22.92 4.16
CA PHE A 63 9.93 -23.30 3.99
C PHE A 63 10.16 -24.82 3.94
N ALA A 64 9.46 -25.56 4.80
CA ALA A 64 9.59 -27.01 4.88
C ALA A 64 8.82 -27.75 3.76
N LYS A 65 7.92 -27.08 3.07
CA LYS A 65 7.12 -27.67 2.00
C LYS A 65 7.97 -27.89 0.76
N GLU A 66 7.84 -29.06 0.14
CA GLU A 66 8.53 -29.41 -1.10
C GLU A 66 8.20 -28.42 -2.23
N GLU A 67 9.22 -27.98 -2.93
CA GLU A 67 9.09 -27.05 -4.03
C GLU A 67 8.81 -27.83 -5.33
N PHE A 68 7.58 -27.70 -5.82
CA PHE A 68 7.15 -28.29 -7.07
C PHE A 68 7.16 -27.26 -8.19
N SER A 69 7.70 -27.62 -9.35
CA SER A 69 7.60 -26.81 -10.57
C SER A 69 7.15 -27.71 -11.73
N PRO A 70 6.17 -27.30 -12.54
CA PRO A 70 5.76 -28.04 -13.74
C PRO A 70 6.92 -28.26 -14.69
N ASN A 71 6.90 -29.33 -15.48
CA ASN A 71 8.01 -29.69 -16.41
C ASN A 71 8.05 -28.80 -17.67
N THR A 72 6.95 -28.15 -18.02
CA THR A 72 6.76 -27.44 -19.30
C THR A 72 6.99 -25.93 -19.27
N PRO A 73 6.98 -25.22 -18.12
CA PRO A 73 7.15 -23.79 -18.08
C PRO A 73 8.60 -23.35 -18.27
N ASN A 74 8.77 -22.09 -18.68
CA ASN A 74 10.07 -21.43 -18.64
C ASN A 74 10.47 -21.21 -17.18
N GLN A 75 11.40 -22.04 -16.68
CA GLN A 75 11.84 -22.06 -15.28
C GLN A 75 12.41 -20.71 -14.80
N PHE A 76 13.06 -19.96 -15.65
CA PHE A 76 13.59 -18.64 -15.30
C PHE A 76 12.46 -17.64 -15.04
N LEU A 77 11.52 -17.48 -15.96
CA LEU A 77 10.38 -16.57 -15.80
C LEU A 77 9.47 -16.98 -14.65
N PHE A 78 9.28 -18.29 -14.47
CA PHE A 78 8.49 -18.85 -13.37
C PHE A 78 9.06 -18.50 -11.99
N ARG A 79 10.39 -18.39 -11.85
CA ARG A 79 11.06 -17.96 -10.61
C ARG A 79 11.08 -16.44 -10.44
N VAL A 80 11.20 -15.71 -11.53
CA VAL A 80 11.33 -14.24 -11.51
C VAL A 80 10.01 -13.55 -11.15
N GLY A 81 8.85 -14.11 -11.58
CA GLY A 81 7.53 -13.53 -11.31
C GLY A 81 7.27 -13.20 -9.83
N PRO A 82 7.31 -14.18 -8.92
CA PRO A 82 7.14 -13.94 -7.49
C PRO A 82 8.20 -12.99 -6.90
N GLY A 83 9.43 -13.08 -7.41
CA GLY A 83 10.53 -12.20 -7.00
C GLY A 83 10.29 -10.73 -7.32
N ILE A 84 9.78 -10.42 -8.52
CA ILE A 84 9.40 -9.06 -8.91
C ILE A 84 8.28 -8.55 -7.99
N ALA A 85 7.22 -9.31 -7.80
CA ALA A 85 6.09 -8.90 -6.96
C ALA A 85 6.54 -8.58 -5.52
N MET A 86 7.40 -9.39 -4.93
CA MET A 86 7.93 -9.16 -3.59
C MET A 86 8.89 -7.97 -3.54
N ALA A 87 9.79 -7.85 -4.52
CA ALA A 87 10.76 -6.76 -4.56
C ALA A 87 10.07 -5.40 -4.69
N THR A 88 9.07 -5.27 -5.55
CA THR A 88 8.33 -4.02 -5.75
C THR A 88 7.57 -3.61 -4.49
N ALA A 89 6.92 -4.54 -3.81
CA ALA A 89 6.23 -4.27 -2.54
C ALA A 89 7.19 -3.71 -1.47
N LEU A 90 8.41 -4.25 -1.37
CA LEU A 90 9.42 -3.74 -0.44
C LEU A 90 10.01 -2.40 -0.87
N MET A 91 10.33 -2.22 -2.16
CA MET A 91 10.91 -0.98 -2.67
C MET A 91 9.99 0.23 -2.49
N THR A 92 8.68 0.04 -2.59
CA THR A 92 7.69 1.10 -2.37
C THR A 92 7.76 1.65 -0.94
N SER A 93 8.06 0.81 0.06
CA SER A 93 8.15 1.22 1.46
C SER A 93 9.33 2.15 1.78
N ALA A 94 10.35 2.19 0.91
CA ALA A 94 11.58 2.96 1.14
C ALA A 94 11.39 4.48 1.12
N VAL A 95 10.37 4.98 0.43
CA VAL A 95 10.10 6.43 0.26
C VAL A 95 9.13 6.97 1.31
N ILE A 96 8.56 6.11 2.13
CA ILE A 96 7.58 6.49 3.15
C ILE A 96 8.27 7.26 4.29
N PRO A 97 7.78 8.47 4.66
CA PRO A 97 8.28 9.19 5.83
C PRO A 97 7.65 8.62 7.12
N TRP A 98 8.47 7.94 7.92
CA TRP A 98 8.04 7.35 9.20
C TRP A 98 8.03 8.35 10.35
N GLY A 99 8.81 9.42 10.23
CA GLY A 99 8.95 10.51 11.18
C GLY A 99 9.81 11.61 10.59
N ASP A 100 10.07 12.67 11.36
CA ASP A 100 11.00 13.73 10.95
C ASP A 100 12.45 13.33 11.29
N ARG A 101 13.19 14.12 12.03
CA ARG A 101 14.59 13.90 12.39
C ARG A 101 14.72 13.40 13.82
N PHE A 102 15.46 12.35 14.00
CA PHE A 102 15.77 11.83 15.32
C PHE A 102 17.18 12.25 15.74
N HIS A 103 17.29 12.97 16.85
CA HIS A 103 18.59 13.41 17.39
C HIS A 103 19.18 12.30 18.25
N LEU A 104 20.17 11.56 17.69
CA LEU A 104 20.85 10.49 18.38
C LEU A 104 22.37 10.71 18.34
N PHE A 105 23.05 10.66 19.49
CA PHE A 105 24.51 10.82 19.60
C PHE A 105 25.06 12.10 18.89
N GLY A 106 24.32 13.22 18.94
CA GLY A 106 24.73 14.48 18.34
C GLY A 106 24.60 14.52 16.80
N ARG A 107 23.85 13.58 16.21
CA ARG A 107 23.54 13.53 14.77
C ARG A 107 22.03 13.53 14.55
N ASP A 108 21.63 14.13 13.43
CA ASP A 108 20.25 14.15 12.97
C ASP A 108 20.01 13.02 11.97
N ILE A 109 19.34 11.97 12.40
CA ILE A 109 18.97 10.83 11.56
C ILE A 109 17.58 11.07 11.00
N LEU A 110 17.44 11.12 9.67
CA LEU A 110 16.15 11.15 9.00
C LEU A 110 15.47 9.79 9.08
N LEU A 111 14.25 9.75 9.60
CA LEU A 111 13.44 8.54 9.70
C LEU A 111 12.73 8.20 8.36
N GLN A 112 13.48 8.32 7.28
CA GLN A 112 13.08 8.00 5.91
C GLN A 112 14.31 7.45 5.20
N ALA A 113 14.14 6.34 4.48
CA ALA A 113 15.29 5.73 3.80
C ALA A 113 15.83 6.67 2.71
N THR A 114 14.93 7.20 1.88
CA THR A 114 15.28 8.15 0.81
C THR A 114 14.22 9.24 0.73
N ASP A 115 14.64 10.50 0.80
CA ASP A 115 13.77 11.65 0.51
C ASP A 115 13.98 12.05 -0.95
N ILE A 116 12.97 11.79 -1.77
CA ILE A 116 12.99 12.05 -3.21
C ILE A 116 11.94 13.10 -3.52
N ASN A 117 12.32 14.18 -4.20
CA ASN A 117 11.39 15.25 -4.59
C ASN A 117 10.21 14.75 -5.44
N VAL A 118 10.39 13.63 -6.15
CA VAL A 118 9.36 12.97 -6.98
C VAL A 118 8.86 11.67 -6.32
N GLY A 119 8.73 11.66 -5.00
CA GLY A 119 8.39 10.46 -4.22
C GLY A 119 7.10 9.76 -4.66
N ILE A 120 6.06 10.52 -4.98
CA ILE A 120 4.80 9.97 -5.47
C ILE A 120 4.99 9.28 -6.82
N LEU A 121 5.71 9.90 -7.76
CA LEU A 121 5.96 9.30 -9.07
C LEU A 121 6.79 8.01 -8.95
N TYR A 122 7.76 7.97 -8.03
CA TYR A 122 8.51 6.76 -7.71
C TYR A 122 7.59 5.62 -7.25
N ILE A 123 6.64 5.91 -6.34
CA ILE A 123 5.68 4.91 -5.86
C ILE A 123 4.90 4.31 -7.02
N PHE A 124 4.28 5.15 -7.87
CA PHE A 124 3.52 4.68 -9.02
C PHE A 124 4.38 3.87 -9.98
N GLY A 125 5.61 4.32 -10.29
CA GLY A 125 6.51 3.58 -11.17
C GLY A 125 6.88 2.19 -10.64
N ILE A 126 7.10 2.05 -9.33
CA ILE A 126 7.41 0.76 -8.72
C ILE A 126 6.17 -0.15 -8.66
N VAL A 127 5.01 0.39 -8.31
CA VAL A 127 3.75 -0.36 -8.28
C VAL A 127 3.41 -0.91 -9.66
N SER A 128 3.54 -0.09 -10.72
CA SER A 128 3.36 -0.53 -12.11
C SER A 128 4.27 -1.71 -12.49
N ILE A 129 5.52 -1.74 -11.99
CA ILE A 129 6.42 -2.88 -12.21
C ILE A 129 5.89 -4.14 -11.53
N GLY A 130 5.20 -4.02 -10.39
CA GLY A 130 4.58 -5.14 -9.67
C GLY A 130 3.57 -5.92 -10.51
N VAL A 131 2.82 -5.24 -11.39
CA VAL A 131 1.88 -5.84 -12.33
C VAL A 131 2.56 -6.87 -13.24
N TYR A 132 3.79 -6.56 -13.70
CA TYR A 132 4.55 -7.49 -14.53
C TYR A 132 4.92 -8.78 -13.76
N GLY A 133 5.14 -8.70 -12.44
CA GLY A 133 5.39 -9.89 -11.62
C GLY A 133 4.25 -10.91 -11.69
N ILE A 134 3.01 -10.42 -11.61
CA ILE A 134 1.80 -11.25 -11.72
C ILE A 134 1.63 -11.77 -13.17
N MET A 135 1.78 -10.89 -14.16
CA MET A 135 1.59 -11.23 -15.58
C MET A 135 2.60 -12.29 -16.04
N ILE A 136 3.88 -12.09 -15.73
CA ILE A 136 4.97 -13.02 -16.09
C ILE A 136 4.76 -14.36 -15.39
N GLY A 137 4.39 -14.34 -14.10
CA GLY A 137 4.17 -15.54 -13.32
C GLY A 137 3.02 -16.39 -13.85
N GLY A 138 1.88 -15.78 -14.16
CA GLY A 138 0.73 -16.48 -14.73
C GLY A 138 1.00 -17.02 -16.14
N TRP A 139 1.72 -16.25 -16.97
CA TRP A 139 2.12 -16.70 -18.31
C TRP A 139 3.14 -17.84 -18.26
N ALA A 140 4.15 -17.73 -17.41
CA ALA A 140 5.19 -18.75 -17.26
C ALA A 140 4.67 -20.08 -16.69
N SER A 141 3.53 -20.07 -16.00
CA SER A 141 2.90 -21.29 -15.44
C SER A 141 2.40 -22.26 -16.50
N ASN A 142 2.27 -21.85 -17.76
CA ASN A 142 1.76 -22.65 -18.88
C ASN A 142 0.40 -23.32 -18.59
N ASN A 143 -0.44 -22.68 -17.78
CA ASN A 143 -1.80 -23.12 -17.44
C ASN A 143 -2.81 -22.07 -17.92
N LYS A 144 -3.88 -22.51 -18.55
CA LYS A 144 -4.94 -21.61 -19.08
C LYS A 144 -5.59 -20.77 -17.99
N PHE A 145 -5.86 -21.37 -16.83
CA PHE A 145 -6.49 -20.65 -15.70
C PHE A 145 -5.54 -19.64 -15.09
N SER A 146 -4.26 -19.98 -14.94
CA SER A 146 -3.24 -19.05 -14.47
C SER A 146 -3.06 -17.87 -15.41
N LEU A 147 -3.05 -18.09 -16.72
CA LEU A 147 -2.94 -17.04 -17.72
C LEU A 147 -4.15 -16.10 -17.68
N ILE A 148 -5.38 -16.65 -17.65
CA ILE A 148 -6.61 -15.84 -17.57
C ILE A 148 -6.64 -15.04 -16.25
N GLY A 149 -6.25 -15.64 -15.12
CA GLY A 149 -6.14 -14.95 -13.84
C GLY A 149 -5.15 -13.80 -13.89
N ALA A 150 -3.96 -14.01 -14.45
CA ALA A 150 -2.95 -12.96 -14.60
C ALA A 150 -3.41 -11.82 -15.51
N VAL A 151 -4.06 -12.11 -16.64
CA VAL A 151 -4.59 -11.07 -17.54
C VAL A 151 -5.70 -10.27 -16.86
N ARG A 152 -6.61 -10.92 -16.12
CA ARG A 152 -7.66 -10.23 -15.35
C ARG A 152 -7.07 -9.32 -14.28
N ALA A 153 -6.10 -9.82 -13.50
CA ALA A 153 -5.41 -9.04 -12.48
C ALA A 153 -4.70 -7.82 -13.08
N SER A 154 -3.90 -8.03 -14.12
CA SER A 154 -3.15 -6.95 -14.78
C SER A 154 -4.05 -5.88 -15.37
N SER A 155 -5.13 -6.27 -16.03
CA SER A 155 -6.09 -5.31 -16.60
C SER A 155 -6.84 -4.52 -15.52
N GLN A 156 -7.14 -5.13 -14.38
CA GLN A 156 -7.70 -4.46 -13.21
C GLN A 156 -6.71 -3.41 -12.67
N MET A 157 -5.50 -3.84 -12.30
CA MET A 157 -4.49 -2.97 -11.69
C MET A 157 -4.18 -1.76 -12.59
N VAL A 158 -3.87 -1.96 -13.88
CA VAL A 158 -3.60 -0.88 -14.83
C VAL A 158 -4.78 0.09 -14.98
N SER A 159 -6.01 -0.42 -15.01
CA SER A 159 -7.20 0.43 -15.15
C SER A 159 -7.45 1.31 -13.93
N TYR A 160 -7.25 0.76 -12.74
CA TYR A 160 -7.44 1.49 -11.47
C TYR A 160 -6.26 2.40 -11.13
N GLU A 161 -5.04 2.05 -11.57
CA GLU A 161 -3.85 2.91 -11.44
C GLU A 161 -4.05 4.26 -12.16
N VAL A 162 -4.69 4.28 -13.33
CA VAL A 162 -5.02 5.53 -14.04
C VAL A 162 -5.96 6.41 -13.20
N ALA A 163 -7.03 5.83 -12.65
CA ALA A 163 -7.99 6.58 -11.82
C ALA A 163 -7.33 7.07 -10.51
N MET A 164 -6.48 6.24 -9.90
CA MET A 164 -5.72 6.55 -8.69
C MET A 164 -4.73 7.71 -8.94
N GLY A 165 -3.99 7.66 -10.05
CA GLY A 165 -3.09 8.74 -10.47
C GLY A 165 -3.82 10.06 -10.68
N LEU A 166 -4.94 10.06 -11.40
CA LEU A 166 -5.76 11.25 -11.60
C LEU A 166 -6.31 11.82 -10.28
N SER A 167 -6.69 10.96 -9.32
CA SER A 167 -7.18 11.44 -8.01
C SER A 167 -6.09 12.19 -7.24
N ILE A 168 -4.84 11.76 -7.36
CA ILE A 168 -3.70 12.43 -6.71
C ILE A 168 -3.35 13.75 -7.41
N VAL A 169 -3.54 13.87 -8.72
CA VAL A 169 -3.28 15.14 -9.43
C VAL A 169 -4.03 16.29 -8.79
N ALA A 170 -5.30 16.11 -8.41
CA ALA A 170 -6.07 17.15 -7.69
C ALA A 170 -5.43 17.52 -6.34
N LEU A 171 -4.90 16.54 -5.59
CA LEU A 171 -4.16 16.77 -4.36
C LEU A 171 -2.86 17.53 -4.62
N LEU A 172 -2.10 17.15 -5.66
CA LEU A 172 -0.84 17.79 -6.03
C LEU A 172 -1.01 19.24 -6.48
N MET A 173 -2.10 19.56 -7.16
CA MET A 173 -2.44 20.95 -7.50
C MET A 173 -2.59 21.81 -6.24
N MET A 174 -3.11 21.26 -5.15
CA MET A 174 -3.28 21.96 -3.89
C MET A 174 -1.97 22.06 -3.09
N THR A 175 -1.18 20.98 -3.05
CA THR A 175 0.04 20.92 -2.23
C THR A 175 1.28 21.51 -2.93
N GLY A 176 1.30 21.52 -4.26
CA GLY A 176 2.41 22.05 -5.06
C GLY A 176 3.70 21.23 -5.00
N THR A 177 3.68 20.03 -4.44
CA THR A 177 4.87 19.18 -4.26
C THR A 177 4.57 17.71 -4.49
N LEU A 178 5.57 16.95 -4.99
CA LEU A 178 5.53 15.50 -5.17
C LEU A 178 6.25 14.75 -4.03
N SER A 179 6.88 15.48 -3.09
CA SER A 179 7.55 14.88 -1.94
C SER A 179 6.54 14.48 -0.87
N LEU A 180 6.54 13.20 -0.49
CA LEU A 180 5.68 12.68 0.58
C LEU A 180 5.96 13.34 1.93
N LYS A 181 7.22 13.69 2.17
CA LYS A 181 7.62 14.37 3.40
C LYS A 181 7.03 15.78 3.47
N GLU A 182 7.16 16.57 2.41
CA GLU A 182 6.61 17.92 2.36
C GLU A 182 5.09 17.92 2.48
N ILE A 183 4.41 16.99 1.79
CA ILE A 183 2.96 16.81 1.92
C ILE A 183 2.57 16.48 3.36
N SER A 184 3.34 15.63 4.05
CA SER A 184 3.08 15.33 5.46
C SER A 184 3.28 16.57 6.35
N VAL A 185 4.36 17.35 6.14
CA VAL A 185 4.66 18.56 6.92
C VAL A 185 3.58 19.63 6.74
N GLN A 186 3.06 19.82 5.51
CA GLN A 186 1.97 20.77 5.24
C GLN A 186 0.69 20.45 6.02
N GLN A 187 0.46 19.20 6.36
CA GLN A 187 -0.71 18.74 7.13
C GLN A 187 -0.49 18.82 8.65
N SER A 188 0.13 19.88 9.14
CA SER A 188 0.36 20.08 10.58
C SER A 188 -0.95 20.29 11.35
N GLY A 189 -1.03 19.75 12.56
CA GLY A 189 -2.21 19.88 13.43
C GLY A 189 -3.41 19.08 12.92
N MET A 190 -4.53 19.77 12.64
CA MET A 190 -5.78 19.19 12.12
C MET A 190 -6.01 19.52 10.64
N ASN A 191 -5.04 20.11 9.95
CA ASN A 191 -5.16 20.50 8.54
C ASN A 191 -4.94 19.31 7.60
N TRP A 192 -5.73 18.27 7.76
CA TRP A 192 -5.62 17.04 6.97
C TRP A 192 -6.23 17.21 5.58
N ASN A 193 -5.55 16.74 4.57
CA ASN A 193 -5.98 16.83 3.18
C ASN A 193 -7.34 16.15 2.90
N VAL A 194 -7.74 15.19 3.73
CA VAL A 194 -9.05 14.53 3.60
C VAL A 194 -10.22 15.52 3.71
N PHE A 195 -10.08 16.61 4.49
CA PHE A 195 -11.12 17.63 4.62
C PHE A 195 -11.21 18.55 3.41
N TYR A 196 -10.08 18.82 2.75
CA TYR A 196 -10.01 19.67 1.55
C TYR A 196 -10.29 18.90 0.26
N GLN A 197 -9.94 17.62 0.22
CA GLN A 197 -10.05 16.73 -0.96
C GLN A 197 -10.75 15.41 -0.63
N PRO A 198 -12.00 15.42 -0.11
CA PRO A 198 -12.71 14.20 0.26
C PRO A 198 -12.98 13.29 -0.93
N LEU A 199 -13.23 13.85 -2.12
CA LEU A 199 -13.49 13.08 -3.32
C LEU A 199 -12.21 12.37 -3.81
N SER A 200 -11.05 13.03 -3.80
CA SER A 200 -9.76 12.39 -4.08
C SER A 200 -9.48 11.23 -3.13
N PHE A 201 -9.75 11.43 -1.83
CA PHE A 201 -9.59 10.38 -0.83
C PHE A 201 -10.45 9.15 -1.13
N LEU A 202 -11.75 9.34 -1.43
CA LEU A 202 -12.67 8.25 -1.74
C LEU A 202 -12.25 7.49 -3.01
N ILE A 203 -11.89 8.21 -4.07
CA ILE A 203 -11.41 7.58 -5.32
C ILE A 203 -10.13 6.81 -5.05
N PHE A 204 -9.16 7.42 -4.36
CA PHE A 204 -7.90 6.77 -4.02
C PHE A 204 -8.12 5.51 -3.17
N LEU A 205 -8.99 5.58 -2.17
CA LEU A 205 -9.31 4.45 -1.30
C LEU A 205 -9.88 3.27 -2.10
N ILE A 206 -10.82 3.52 -3.00
CA ILE A 206 -11.41 2.47 -3.86
C ILE A 206 -10.33 1.86 -4.78
N CYS A 207 -9.50 2.71 -5.40
CA CYS A 207 -8.42 2.25 -6.27
C CYS A 207 -7.36 1.46 -5.51
N ALA A 208 -7.08 1.83 -4.26
CA ALA A 208 -6.14 1.13 -3.39
C ALA A 208 -6.60 -0.30 -3.04
N PHE A 209 -7.91 -0.55 -2.89
CA PHE A 209 -8.46 -1.90 -2.79
C PHE A 209 -8.25 -2.71 -4.07
N ALA A 210 -8.45 -2.09 -5.22
CA ALA A 210 -8.27 -2.75 -6.52
C ALA A 210 -6.80 -3.09 -6.79
N GLU A 211 -5.87 -2.22 -6.36
CA GLU A 211 -4.42 -2.38 -6.50
C GLU A 211 -3.89 -3.53 -5.65
N THR A 212 -4.44 -3.71 -4.45
CA THR A 212 -4.05 -4.79 -3.55
C THR A 212 -4.71 -6.12 -3.86
N ASN A 213 -5.50 -6.24 -4.93
CA ASN A 213 -6.27 -7.43 -5.32
C ASN A 213 -7.11 -8.03 -4.18
N ARG A 214 -7.62 -7.18 -3.27
CA ARG A 214 -8.43 -7.62 -2.12
C ARG A 214 -9.92 -7.52 -2.41
N THR A 215 -10.71 -8.42 -1.84
CA THR A 215 -12.17 -8.34 -1.93
C THR A 215 -12.66 -6.95 -1.51
N PRO A 216 -13.54 -6.29 -2.30
CA PRO A 216 -14.41 -6.85 -3.33
C PRO A 216 -13.79 -6.99 -4.74
N PHE A 217 -12.52 -6.61 -4.94
CA PHE A 217 -11.82 -6.58 -6.23
C PHE A 217 -10.91 -7.80 -6.46
N ASP A 218 -11.15 -8.91 -5.79
CA ASP A 218 -10.38 -10.15 -5.82
C ASP A 218 -10.80 -11.05 -7.00
N LEU A 219 -10.61 -10.57 -8.20
CA LEU A 219 -10.92 -11.33 -9.44
C LEU A 219 -9.75 -12.18 -9.94
N ALA A 220 -8.55 -11.87 -9.47
CA ALA A 220 -7.32 -12.57 -9.80
C ALA A 220 -7.28 -13.99 -9.21
N GLU A 221 -7.84 -14.15 -8.01
CA GLU A 221 -7.80 -15.38 -7.20
C GLU A 221 -9.14 -16.08 -7.09
N CYS A 222 -10.16 -15.66 -7.83
CA CYS A 222 -11.52 -16.14 -7.69
C CYS A 222 -11.57 -17.68 -7.78
N GLU A 223 -11.56 -18.36 -6.62
CA GLU A 223 -11.54 -19.85 -6.53
C GLU A 223 -12.73 -20.49 -7.26
N THR A 224 -13.86 -19.82 -7.29
CA THR A 224 -15.08 -20.32 -7.93
C THR A 224 -15.03 -20.28 -9.47
N GLU A 225 -14.17 -19.41 -10.05
CA GLU A 225 -14.08 -19.24 -11.52
C GLU A 225 -12.74 -19.75 -12.08
N LEU A 226 -11.63 -19.55 -11.35
CA LEU A 226 -10.26 -19.73 -11.85
C LEU A 226 -9.41 -20.71 -11.00
N ILE A 227 -10.02 -21.47 -10.09
CA ILE A 227 -9.38 -22.45 -9.17
C ILE A 227 -8.47 -21.75 -8.14
N GLY A 228 -7.46 -20.99 -8.55
CA GLY A 228 -6.54 -20.23 -7.72
C GLY A 228 -5.90 -19.10 -8.52
N GLY A 229 -6.40 -18.83 -9.73
CA GLY A 229 -5.91 -17.74 -10.56
C GLY A 229 -4.43 -17.88 -10.94
N TYR A 230 -3.69 -16.76 -10.91
CA TYR A 230 -2.30 -16.70 -11.39
C TYR A 230 -1.31 -17.55 -10.58
N HIS A 231 -1.62 -17.87 -9.31
CA HIS A 231 -0.73 -18.62 -8.43
C HIS A 231 -1.04 -20.13 -8.36
N THR A 232 -1.97 -20.65 -9.19
CA THR A 232 -2.43 -22.05 -9.16
C THR A 232 -1.28 -23.08 -9.21
N GLU A 233 -0.25 -22.83 -10.01
CA GLU A 233 0.90 -23.74 -10.18
C GLU A 233 2.03 -23.47 -9.18
N TYR A 234 1.92 -22.45 -8.35
CA TYR A 234 2.95 -22.09 -7.38
C TYR A 234 2.78 -22.86 -6.07
N SER A 235 3.90 -23.31 -5.50
CA SER A 235 3.95 -23.99 -4.21
C SER A 235 5.10 -23.46 -3.34
N SER A 236 5.16 -23.87 -2.07
CA SER A 236 6.25 -23.57 -1.16
C SER A 236 6.50 -22.04 -1.01
N MET A 237 7.75 -21.60 -0.94
CA MET A 237 8.12 -20.19 -0.77
C MET A 237 7.78 -19.32 -1.97
N ARG A 238 7.70 -19.86 -3.18
CA ARG A 238 7.30 -19.07 -4.36
C ARG A 238 5.86 -18.59 -4.25
N MET A 239 4.95 -19.42 -3.76
CA MET A 239 3.59 -19.00 -3.40
C MET A 239 3.63 -18.02 -2.22
N GLY A 240 4.51 -18.29 -1.24
CA GLY A 240 4.73 -17.40 -0.10
C GLY A 240 5.10 -15.97 -0.51
N PHE A 241 5.93 -15.78 -1.53
CA PHE A 241 6.32 -14.45 -2.02
C PHE A 241 5.14 -13.66 -2.61
N TYR A 242 4.22 -14.29 -3.33
CA TYR A 242 3.00 -13.63 -3.79
C TYR A 242 2.10 -13.22 -2.62
N LEU A 243 1.82 -14.14 -1.69
CA LEU A 243 1.01 -13.84 -0.51
C LEU A 243 1.63 -12.72 0.33
N PHE A 244 2.95 -12.75 0.54
CA PHE A 244 3.65 -11.68 1.25
C PHE A 244 3.59 -10.35 0.50
N ALA A 245 3.74 -10.35 -0.82
CA ALA A 245 3.64 -9.15 -1.64
C ALA A 245 2.27 -8.49 -1.51
N GLU A 246 1.19 -9.26 -1.49
CA GLU A 246 -0.16 -8.72 -1.29
C GLU A 246 -0.35 -8.06 0.07
N TYR A 247 0.09 -8.72 1.16
CA TYR A 247 0.01 -8.12 2.50
C TYR A 247 0.95 -6.93 2.66
N ALA A 248 2.13 -6.95 2.04
CA ALA A 248 3.05 -5.82 2.02
C ALA A 248 2.44 -4.65 1.22
N ASN A 249 1.81 -4.89 0.08
CA ASN A 249 1.11 -3.86 -0.69
C ASN A 249 -0.07 -3.27 0.10
N MET A 250 -0.83 -4.07 0.83
CA MET A 250 -1.90 -3.58 1.71
C MET A 250 -1.34 -2.67 2.81
N PHE A 251 -0.23 -3.04 3.44
CA PHE A 251 0.45 -2.23 4.44
C PHE A 251 0.96 -0.92 3.84
N VAL A 252 1.66 -0.97 2.71
CA VAL A 252 2.21 0.20 2.01
C VAL A 252 1.09 1.14 1.54
N SER A 253 0.04 0.62 0.92
CA SER A 253 -1.12 1.38 0.46
C SER A 253 -1.83 2.09 1.64
N SER A 254 -2.02 1.39 2.77
CA SER A 254 -2.55 1.97 4.00
C SER A 254 -1.67 3.12 4.53
N THR A 255 -0.36 2.97 4.44
CA THR A 255 0.59 3.99 4.87
C THR A 255 0.56 5.21 3.94
N ILE A 256 0.48 4.99 2.63
CA ILE A 256 0.36 6.07 1.64
C ILE A 256 -0.94 6.86 1.87
N LEU A 257 -2.07 6.18 2.11
CA LEU A 257 -3.33 6.82 2.50
C LEU A 257 -3.18 7.71 3.73
N ALA A 258 -2.51 7.20 4.77
CA ALA A 258 -2.27 7.96 6.00
C ALA A 258 -1.38 9.18 5.75
N VAL A 259 -0.35 9.07 4.91
CA VAL A 259 0.57 10.17 4.58
C VAL A 259 -0.09 11.23 3.71
N LEU A 260 -0.80 10.83 2.66
CA LEU A 260 -1.39 11.77 1.70
C LEU A 260 -2.60 12.52 2.27
N PHE A 261 -3.43 11.85 3.06
CA PHE A 261 -4.75 12.39 3.46
C PHE A 261 -4.89 12.67 4.96
N PHE A 262 -4.09 12.05 5.82
CA PHE A 262 -4.21 12.16 7.28
C PHE A 262 -2.92 12.67 7.96
N GLY A 263 -2.05 13.33 7.20
CA GLY A 263 -0.85 13.98 7.72
C GLY A 263 0.28 13.04 8.15
N GLY A 264 0.23 11.76 7.78
CA GLY A 264 1.30 10.81 8.08
C GLY A 264 1.61 10.74 9.57
N TYR A 265 2.85 11.02 9.95
CA TYR A 265 3.31 11.05 11.35
C TYR A 265 2.84 12.27 12.15
N ASN A 266 2.27 13.30 11.51
CA ASN A 266 1.75 14.45 12.23
C ASN A 266 0.45 14.12 12.97
N TYR A 267 0.33 14.63 14.18
CA TYR A 267 -0.83 14.47 15.05
C TYR A 267 -1.22 15.81 15.69
N PRO A 268 -2.48 15.97 16.10
CA PRO A 268 -2.93 17.17 16.78
C PRO A 268 -2.13 17.42 18.07
N GLY A 269 -1.62 18.65 18.27
CA GLY A 269 -0.82 19.00 19.44
C GLY A 269 0.66 18.66 19.36
N MET A 270 1.17 18.24 18.20
CA MET A 270 2.60 17.95 18.04
C MET A 270 3.51 19.11 18.39
N SER A 271 3.15 20.34 18.03
CA SER A 271 3.89 21.57 18.38
C SER A 271 4.04 21.74 19.90
N TRP A 272 2.95 21.53 20.64
CA TRP A 272 2.98 21.60 22.10
C TRP A 272 3.90 20.54 22.71
N VAL A 273 3.92 19.33 22.17
CA VAL A 273 4.81 18.25 22.63
C VAL A 273 6.27 18.57 22.32
N VAL A 274 6.56 19.16 21.14
CA VAL A 274 7.92 19.59 20.77
C VAL A 274 8.46 20.62 21.77
N GLU A 275 7.62 21.62 22.13
CA GLU A 275 8.00 22.68 23.06
C GLU A 275 8.22 22.18 24.50
N ASN A 276 7.38 21.26 24.98
CA ASN A 276 7.41 20.84 26.39
C ASN A 276 8.27 19.58 26.64
N TRP A 277 8.31 18.65 25.71
CA TRP A 277 8.95 17.33 25.90
C TRP A 277 10.12 17.06 24.95
N GLY A 278 10.34 17.97 23.99
CA GLY A 278 11.44 17.89 23.04
C GLY A 278 11.11 17.08 21.76
N VAL A 279 11.95 17.28 20.76
CA VAL A 279 11.75 16.77 19.38
C VAL A 279 11.74 15.24 19.33
N ASN A 280 12.60 14.56 20.08
CA ASN A 280 12.69 13.10 20.03
C ASN A 280 11.42 12.43 20.53
N ILE A 281 10.82 12.92 21.62
CA ILE A 281 9.56 12.39 22.16
C ILE A 281 8.43 12.66 21.19
N ALA A 282 8.37 13.86 20.62
CA ALA A 282 7.38 14.20 19.59
C ALA A 282 7.46 13.26 18.37
N ASN A 283 8.67 12.89 17.94
CA ASN A 283 8.87 11.95 16.83
C ASN A 283 8.45 10.52 17.19
N VAL A 284 8.73 10.04 18.39
CA VAL A 284 8.27 8.71 18.86
C VAL A 284 6.73 8.66 18.87
N LEU A 285 6.09 9.70 19.39
CA LEU A 285 4.63 9.81 19.36
C LEU A 285 4.09 9.95 17.93
N GLY A 286 4.83 10.63 17.05
CA GLY A 286 4.51 10.72 15.62
C GLY A 286 4.53 9.35 14.91
N ILE A 287 5.55 8.54 15.17
CA ILE A 287 5.61 7.16 14.67
C ILE A 287 4.41 6.37 15.19
N ALA A 288 4.11 6.44 16.48
CA ALA A 288 2.95 5.77 17.08
C ALA A 288 1.63 6.23 16.43
N ALA A 289 1.46 7.54 16.19
CA ALA A 289 0.30 8.10 15.52
C ALA A 289 0.15 7.58 14.08
N LEU A 290 1.24 7.48 13.33
CA LEU A 290 1.25 6.89 11.99
C LEU A 290 0.82 5.41 12.05
N PHE A 291 1.36 4.64 12.99
CA PHE A 291 0.99 3.23 13.17
C PHE A 291 -0.49 3.04 13.55
N ILE A 292 -1.05 3.92 14.38
CA ILE A 292 -2.48 3.88 14.73
C ILE A 292 -3.35 4.12 13.49
N LYS A 293 -3.03 5.14 12.68
CA LYS A 293 -3.75 5.46 11.44
C LYS A 293 -3.69 4.28 10.45
N LEU A 294 -2.51 3.76 10.23
CA LEU A 294 -2.24 2.63 9.35
C LEU A 294 -2.96 1.36 9.82
N CYS A 295 -2.93 1.02 11.11
CA CYS A 295 -3.67 -0.10 11.66
C CYS A 295 -5.19 0.07 11.49
N GLY A 296 -5.69 1.31 11.57
CA GLY A 296 -7.07 1.65 11.27
C GLY A 296 -7.45 1.33 9.81
N PHE A 297 -6.60 1.69 8.85
CA PHE A 297 -6.83 1.34 7.44
C PHE A 297 -6.70 -0.16 7.18
N ILE A 298 -5.70 -0.84 7.75
CA ILE A 298 -5.57 -2.30 7.64
C ILE A 298 -6.81 -3.00 8.19
N PHE A 299 -7.30 -2.55 9.36
CA PHE A 299 -8.56 -3.07 9.91
C PHE A 299 -9.73 -2.83 8.96
N PHE A 300 -9.82 -1.65 8.34
CA PHE A 300 -10.85 -1.31 7.37
C PHE A 300 -10.79 -2.22 6.12
N TYR A 301 -9.57 -2.50 5.59
CA TYR A 301 -9.38 -3.48 4.52
C TYR A 301 -9.92 -4.86 4.89
N MET A 302 -9.60 -5.33 6.11
CA MET A 302 -10.06 -6.63 6.59
C MET A 302 -11.58 -6.65 6.80
N TRP A 303 -12.14 -5.58 7.35
CA TRP A 303 -13.58 -5.46 7.57
C TRP A 303 -14.36 -5.50 6.25
N VAL A 304 -13.95 -4.72 5.27
CA VAL A 304 -14.55 -4.69 3.93
C VAL A 304 -14.46 -6.07 3.26
N ARG A 305 -13.31 -6.75 3.37
CA ARG A 305 -13.11 -8.08 2.80
C ARG A 305 -14.14 -9.11 3.26
N TRP A 306 -14.52 -9.06 4.53
CA TRP A 306 -15.43 -10.04 5.14
C TRP A 306 -16.90 -9.63 5.15
N THR A 307 -17.25 -8.43 4.69
CA THR A 307 -18.61 -7.89 4.70
C THR A 307 -19.20 -7.67 3.32
N ILE A 308 -18.40 -7.24 2.34
CA ILE A 308 -18.85 -6.86 1.00
C ILE A 308 -18.72 -8.05 0.04
N PRO A 309 -19.76 -8.35 -0.78
CA PRO A 309 -19.67 -9.36 -1.82
C PRO A 309 -18.71 -8.95 -2.93
N ARG A 310 -18.15 -9.93 -3.65
CA ARG A 310 -17.26 -9.70 -4.79
C ARG A 310 -17.99 -9.06 -5.97
N PHE A 311 -17.31 -8.16 -6.70
CA PHE A 311 -17.79 -7.63 -7.96
C PHE A 311 -17.55 -8.64 -9.11
N ARG A 312 -18.37 -8.55 -10.12
CA ARG A 312 -18.13 -9.24 -11.39
C ARG A 312 -17.18 -8.41 -12.27
N TYR A 313 -16.41 -9.05 -13.15
CA TYR A 313 -15.36 -8.39 -13.94
C TYR A 313 -15.88 -7.18 -14.76
N ASP A 314 -17.06 -7.33 -15.41
CA ASP A 314 -17.69 -6.25 -16.17
C ASP A 314 -18.10 -5.05 -15.27
N GLN A 315 -18.61 -5.31 -14.08
CA GLN A 315 -18.97 -4.27 -13.10
C GLN A 315 -17.73 -3.51 -12.62
N LEU A 316 -16.66 -4.24 -12.36
CA LEU A 316 -15.39 -3.67 -11.93
C LEU A 316 -14.80 -2.76 -13.02
N MET A 317 -14.71 -3.23 -14.27
CA MET A 317 -14.21 -2.42 -15.38
C MET A 317 -15.12 -1.20 -15.66
N HIS A 318 -16.44 -1.36 -15.54
CA HIS A 318 -17.37 -0.24 -15.65
C HIS A 318 -17.15 0.81 -14.55
N LEU A 319 -16.95 0.38 -13.30
CA LEU A 319 -16.67 1.29 -12.18
C LEU A 319 -15.38 2.11 -12.43
N GLY A 320 -14.28 1.47 -12.84
CA GLY A 320 -13.02 2.15 -13.12
C GLY A 320 -13.14 3.18 -14.26
N TRP A 321 -13.56 2.72 -15.43
CA TRP A 321 -13.54 3.54 -16.64
C TRP A 321 -14.68 4.56 -16.75
N ARG A 322 -15.91 4.20 -16.36
CA ARG A 322 -17.09 5.05 -16.56
C ARG A 322 -17.46 5.89 -15.34
N ILE A 323 -16.95 5.56 -14.16
CA ILE A 323 -17.29 6.29 -12.93
C ILE A 323 -16.06 6.96 -12.34
N LEU A 324 -15.02 6.20 -11.98
CA LEU A 324 -13.88 6.76 -11.22
C LEU A 324 -13.02 7.71 -12.05
N ILE A 325 -12.72 7.39 -13.32
CA ILE A 325 -11.92 8.27 -14.19
C ILE A 325 -12.67 9.59 -14.47
N PRO A 326 -13.94 9.63 -14.93
CA PRO A 326 -14.66 10.88 -15.08
C PRO A 326 -14.79 11.69 -13.79
N LEU A 327 -15.05 11.03 -12.63
CA LEU A 327 -15.12 11.71 -11.35
C LEU A 327 -13.79 12.34 -10.95
N SER A 328 -12.67 11.67 -11.20
CA SER A 328 -11.34 12.23 -10.91
C SER A 328 -11.03 13.44 -11.78
N ILE A 329 -11.41 13.42 -13.07
CA ILE A 329 -11.27 14.56 -13.99
C ILE A 329 -12.13 15.75 -13.50
N ILE A 330 -13.38 15.49 -13.15
CA ILE A 330 -14.27 16.53 -12.58
C ILE A 330 -13.66 17.13 -11.30
N ASN A 331 -13.11 16.30 -10.44
CA ASN A 331 -12.44 16.76 -9.21
C ASN A 331 -11.22 17.65 -9.50
N ILE A 332 -10.41 17.30 -10.49
CA ILE A 332 -9.27 18.12 -10.95
C ILE A 332 -9.78 19.50 -11.44
N MET A 333 -10.83 19.52 -12.23
CA MET A 333 -11.41 20.76 -12.75
C MET A 333 -11.95 21.65 -11.61
N ILE A 334 -12.70 21.07 -10.67
CA ILE A 334 -13.23 21.79 -9.51
C ILE A 334 -12.06 22.37 -8.66
N THR A 335 -11.03 21.55 -8.38
CA THR A 335 -9.86 21.99 -7.63
C THR A 335 -9.15 23.14 -8.34
N GLY A 336 -8.96 23.05 -9.66
CA GLY A 336 -8.37 24.12 -10.47
C GLY A 336 -9.17 25.43 -10.39
N ILE A 337 -10.49 25.37 -10.51
CA ILE A 337 -11.37 26.54 -10.38
C ILE A 337 -11.26 27.17 -8.98
N VAL A 338 -11.24 26.34 -7.93
CA VAL A 338 -11.14 26.83 -6.54
C VAL A 338 -9.81 27.52 -6.30
N LEU A 339 -8.70 26.95 -6.79
CA LEU A 339 -7.35 27.52 -6.63
C LEU A 339 -7.19 28.83 -7.40
N LEU A 340 -7.74 28.90 -8.61
CA LEU A 340 -7.67 30.09 -9.48
C LEU A 340 -8.75 31.14 -9.15
N ARG A 341 -9.60 30.89 -8.16
CA ARG A 341 -10.73 31.75 -7.83
C ARG A 341 -10.34 33.24 -7.70
N GLY A 342 -9.23 33.51 -6.99
CA GLY A 342 -8.76 34.91 -6.80
C GLY A 342 -8.36 35.58 -8.12
N GLU A 343 -7.70 34.87 -9.01
CA GLU A 343 -7.28 35.38 -10.32
C GLU A 343 -8.46 35.49 -11.29
N ILE A 344 -9.39 34.53 -11.28
CA ILE A 344 -10.59 34.53 -12.10
C ILE A 344 -11.49 35.70 -11.73
N PHE A 345 -11.74 35.97 -10.44
CA PHE A 345 -12.54 37.13 -10.00
C PHE A 345 -11.87 38.45 -10.36
N ALA A 346 -10.55 38.59 -10.23
CA ALA A 346 -9.82 39.76 -10.67
C ALA A 346 -9.88 39.98 -12.18
N TYR A 347 -9.87 38.94 -12.99
CA TYR A 347 -9.96 39.01 -14.45
C TYR A 347 -11.35 39.45 -14.95
N PHE A 348 -12.43 39.01 -14.29
CA PHE A 348 -13.80 39.38 -14.62
C PHE A 348 -14.30 40.66 -13.92
N GLY A 349 -13.49 41.31 -13.10
CA GLY A 349 -13.80 42.59 -12.47
C GLY A 349 -14.86 42.53 -11.35
N PHE A 350 -14.98 41.35 -10.69
CA PHE A 350 -15.82 41.17 -9.49
C PHE A 350 -15.01 41.21 -8.21
#